data_7f363c78f0a03a989fbb0b425a99c6a7
#
_entry.id   7f363c78f0a03a989fbb0b425a99c6a7
#
_cell.length_a   1.000
_cell.length_b   1.000
_cell.length_c   1.000
_cell.angle_alpha   90.00
_cell.angle_beta   90.00
_cell.angle_gamma   90.00
#
_symmetry.space_group_name_H-M   'P 1'
#
loop_
_entity.id
_entity.type
_entity.pdbx_description
1 polymer ?
#
loop_
_entity_poly.entity_id
_entity_poly.type
_entity_poly.pdbx_seq_one_letter_code
_entity_poly.pdbx_strand_id
1 'polypeptide(L)' 'MADLSKVLLDIAKSIVDEPDKVTVEIDDDGENVNLTLNVAPDDMGKVIGRHGRIARAIRMVVKAAANKSGKKATVEIR' A
#
# COMPACT_ATOMS: atom_id res chain seq x y z
N MET A 1 -9.79 13.05 7.66
CA MET A 1 -8.64 12.80 6.75
C MET A 1 -8.26 11.33 6.80
N ALA A 2 -8.09 10.70 5.65
CA ALA A 2 -7.74 9.28 5.62
C ALA A 2 -6.28 9.08 6.03
N ASP A 3 -6.04 8.10 6.89
CA ASP A 3 -4.69 7.66 7.21
C ASP A 3 -4.26 6.69 6.11
N LEU A 4 -3.35 7.13 5.25
CA LEU A 4 -2.91 6.35 4.09
C LEU A 4 -2.24 5.04 4.49
N SER A 5 -1.47 5.05 5.58
CA SER A 5 -0.81 3.82 6.04
C SER A 5 -1.85 2.80 6.51
N LYS A 6 -2.90 3.25 7.17
CA LYS A 6 -3.97 2.36 7.63
C LYS A 6 -4.77 1.80 6.46
N VAL A 7 -5.07 2.62 5.46
CA VAL A 7 -5.77 2.16 4.24
C VAL A 7 -4.98 1.06 3.57
N LEU A 8 -3.68 1.29 3.36
CA LEU A 8 -2.82 0.30 2.71
C LEU A 8 -2.68 -0.96 3.55
N LEU A 9 -2.53 -0.81 4.86
CA LEU A 9 -2.41 -1.93 5.78
C LEU A 9 -3.67 -2.80 5.75
N ASP A 10 -4.84 -2.19 5.83
CA ASP A 10 -6.11 -2.91 5.83
C ASP A 10 -6.34 -3.67 4.51
N ILE A 11 -6.00 -3.04 3.38
CA ILE A 11 -6.11 -3.69 2.07
C ILE A 11 -5.19 -4.91 2.02
N ALA A 12 -3.93 -4.76 2.39
CA ALA A 12 -2.96 -5.85 2.32
C ALA A 12 -3.34 -6.99 3.25
N LYS A 13 -3.76 -6.69 4.48
CA LYS A 13 -4.16 -7.72 5.45
C LYS A 13 -5.36 -8.54 4.98
N SER A 14 -6.23 -7.96 4.17
CA SER A 14 -7.40 -8.67 3.66
C SER A 14 -7.07 -9.62 2.51
N ILE A 15 -5.87 -9.53 1.94
CA ILE A 15 -5.45 -10.32 0.77
C ILE A 15 -4.52 -11.46 1.15
N VAL A 16 -3.64 -11.25 2.15
CA VAL A 16 -2.56 -12.18 2.47
C VAL A 16 -2.98 -13.29 3.41
N ASP A 17 -2.19 -14.37 3.44
CA ASP A 17 -2.39 -15.49 4.37
C ASP A 17 -1.76 -15.23 5.74
N GLU A 18 -0.74 -14.36 5.81
CA GLU A 18 -0.04 -14.06 7.07
C GLU A 18 -0.16 -12.57 7.40
N PRO A 19 -1.35 -12.12 7.83
CA PRO A 19 -1.57 -10.69 8.09
C PRO A 19 -0.70 -10.14 9.22
N ASP A 20 -0.23 -10.98 10.13
CA ASP A 20 0.65 -10.56 11.21
C ASP A 20 2.02 -10.09 10.72
N LYS A 21 2.41 -10.47 9.51
CA LYS A 21 3.68 -10.08 8.91
C LYS A 21 3.57 -8.86 8.02
N VAL A 22 2.37 -8.31 7.85
CA VAL A 22 2.18 -7.11 7.06
C VAL A 22 2.55 -5.88 7.88
N THR A 23 3.44 -5.06 7.33
CA THR A 23 3.79 -3.77 7.92
C THR A 23 3.80 -2.71 6.84
N VAL A 24 3.53 -1.48 7.22
CA VAL A 24 3.60 -0.33 6.33
C VAL A 24 4.48 0.72 6.95
N GLU A 25 5.48 1.17 6.19
CA GLU A 25 6.32 2.30 6.57
C GLU A 25 5.88 3.50 5.74
N ILE A 26 5.81 4.65 6.35
CA ILE A 26 5.40 5.88 5.69
C ILE A 26 6.45 6.96 5.88
N ASP A 27 6.77 7.65 4.79
CA ASP A 27 7.65 8.81 4.81
C ASP A 27 6.90 9.95 4.13
N ASP A 28 6.53 10.95 4.89
CA ASP A 28 5.69 12.07 4.45
C ASP A 28 6.47 13.37 4.63
N ASP A 29 6.79 14.05 3.51
CA ASP A 29 7.50 15.32 3.54
C ASP A 29 6.57 16.54 3.41
N GLY A 30 5.25 16.32 3.50
CA GLY A 30 4.24 17.35 3.36
C GLY A 30 3.58 17.37 1.99
N GLU A 31 4.32 17.16 0.91
CA GLU A 31 3.80 17.09 -0.45
C GLU A 31 3.80 15.67 -0.99
N ASN A 32 4.87 14.94 -0.73
CA ASN A 32 5.08 13.59 -1.23
C ASN A 32 5.00 12.60 -0.08
N VAL A 33 4.24 11.53 -0.28
CA VAL A 33 4.07 10.46 0.69
C VAL A 33 4.61 9.19 0.04
N ASN A 34 5.63 8.60 0.65
CA ASN A 34 6.19 7.34 0.18
C ASN A 34 5.80 6.25 1.17
N LEU A 35 5.07 5.26 0.69
CA LEU A 35 4.66 4.14 1.52
C LEU A 35 5.39 2.89 1.07
N THR A 36 5.90 2.14 2.03
CA THR A 36 6.53 0.84 1.78
C THR A 36 5.71 -0.24 2.46
N LEU A 37 5.17 -1.13 1.65
CA LEU A 37 4.40 -2.27 2.12
C LEU A 37 5.31 -3.48 2.20
N ASN A 38 5.40 -4.09 3.37
CA ASN A 38 6.14 -5.32 3.60
C ASN A 38 5.16 -6.45 3.89
N VAL A 39 5.35 -7.58 3.23
CA VAL A 39 4.53 -8.78 3.43
C VAL A 39 5.44 -9.99 3.57
N ALA A 40 4.87 -11.11 4.04
CA ALA A 40 5.61 -12.37 4.06
C ALA A 40 6.04 -12.73 2.64
N PRO A 41 7.24 -13.33 2.46
CA PRO A 41 7.72 -13.69 1.12
C PRO A 41 6.72 -14.55 0.33
N ASP A 42 6.03 -15.46 1.00
CA ASP A 42 5.07 -16.34 0.35
C ASP A 42 3.79 -15.60 -0.07
N ASP A 43 3.56 -14.42 0.46
CA ASP A 43 2.37 -13.61 0.14
C ASP A 43 2.63 -12.56 -0.95
N MET A 44 3.88 -12.41 -1.36
CA MET A 44 4.26 -11.39 -2.35
C MET A 44 3.43 -11.51 -3.63
N GLY A 45 3.24 -12.73 -4.14
CA GLY A 45 2.45 -12.95 -5.34
C GLY A 45 0.99 -12.54 -5.21
N LYS A 46 0.45 -12.58 -3.98
CA LYS A 46 -0.95 -12.21 -3.74
C LYS A 46 -1.16 -10.71 -3.79
N VAL A 47 -0.19 -9.93 -3.32
CA VAL A 47 -0.31 -8.46 -3.35
C VAL A 47 0.10 -7.88 -4.70
N ILE A 48 0.88 -8.61 -5.48
CA ILE A 48 1.24 -8.18 -6.84
C ILE A 48 0.15 -8.60 -7.83
N GLY A 49 -0.29 -9.86 -7.75
CA GLY A 49 -1.31 -10.41 -8.62
C GLY A 49 -0.80 -10.70 -10.02
N ARG A 50 -1.66 -11.30 -10.83
CA ARG A 50 -1.32 -11.65 -12.20
C ARG A 50 -1.07 -10.38 -13.01
N HIS A 51 0.09 -10.33 -13.68
CA HIS A 51 0.52 -9.16 -14.48
C HIS A 51 0.57 -7.87 -13.69
N GLY A 52 0.74 -7.97 -12.35
CA GLY A 52 0.84 -6.80 -11.49
C GLY A 52 -0.48 -6.05 -11.27
N ARG A 53 -1.61 -6.67 -11.59
CA ARG A 53 -2.91 -6.00 -11.54
C ARG A 53 -3.35 -5.60 -10.14
N ILE A 54 -3.08 -6.43 -9.14
CA ILE A 54 -3.46 -6.12 -7.76
C ILE A 54 -2.61 -4.98 -7.23
N ALA A 55 -1.29 -5.04 -7.46
CA ALA A 55 -0.39 -3.95 -7.06
C ALA A 55 -0.78 -2.63 -7.72
N ARG A 56 -1.15 -2.67 -8.99
CA ARG A 56 -1.59 -1.48 -9.71
C ARG A 56 -2.88 -0.91 -9.10
N ALA A 57 -3.84 -1.77 -8.77
CA ALA A 57 -5.09 -1.35 -8.14
C ALA A 57 -4.83 -0.74 -6.77
N ILE A 58 -3.95 -1.34 -5.97
CA ILE A 58 -3.58 -0.80 -4.65
C ILE A 58 -2.98 0.60 -4.81
N ARG A 59 -2.06 0.76 -5.76
CA ARG A 59 -1.43 2.07 -6.02
C ARG A 59 -2.46 3.12 -6.44
N MET A 60 -3.43 2.74 -7.26
CA MET A 60 -4.50 3.64 -7.69
C MET A 60 -5.35 4.13 -6.52
N VAL A 61 -5.75 3.22 -5.63
CA VAL A 61 -6.55 3.56 -4.45
C VAL A 61 -5.79 4.51 -3.53
N VAL A 62 -4.52 4.19 -3.25
CA VAL A 62 -3.70 5.02 -2.36
C VAL A 62 -3.46 6.40 -2.97
N LYS A 63 -3.18 6.47 -4.27
CA LYS A 63 -2.99 7.74 -4.95
C LYS A 63 -4.24 8.59 -4.93
N ALA A 64 -5.40 7.99 -5.15
CA ALA A 64 -6.67 8.71 -5.09
C ALA A 64 -6.91 9.30 -3.70
N ALA A 65 -6.65 8.51 -2.66
CA ALA A 65 -6.80 8.99 -1.29
C ALA A 65 -5.82 10.13 -0.96
N ALA A 66 -4.58 10.02 -1.45
CA ALA A 66 -3.58 11.08 -1.25
C ALA A 66 -3.96 12.36 -1.97
N ASN A 67 -4.44 12.25 -3.21
CA ASN A 67 -4.85 13.41 -4.01
C ASN A 67 -5.97 14.19 -3.33
N LYS A 68 -6.86 13.50 -2.65
CA LYS A 68 -7.95 14.13 -1.91
C LYS A 68 -7.42 15.06 -0.82
N SER A 69 -6.23 14.77 -0.29
CA SER A 69 -5.56 15.60 0.71
C SER A 69 -4.51 16.54 0.10
N GLY A 70 -4.46 16.65 -1.23
CA GLY A 70 -3.50 17.50 -1.92
C GLY A 70 -2.09 16.96 -1.95
N LYS A 71 -1.90 15.65 -1.74
CA LYS A 71 -0.59 15.01 -1.69
C LYS A 71 -0.38 14.06 -2.86
N LYS A 72 0.88 13.77 -3.15
CA LYS A 72 1.28 12.76 -4.12
C LYS A 72 1.81 11.54 -3.37
N ALA A 73 1.31 10.38 -3.71
CA ALA A 73 1.72 9.14 -3.04
C ALA A 73 2.40 8.19 -4.01
N THR A 74 3.42 7.49 -3.51
CA THR A 74 4.03 6.35 -4.17
C THR A 74 3.96 5.16 -3.22
N VAL A 75 3.77 3.97 -3.78
CA VAL A 75 3.71 2.73 -3.01
C VAL A 75 4.75 1.77 -3.54
N GLU A 76 5.59 1.29 -2.64
CA GLU A 76 6.59 0.28 -2.93
C GLU A 76 6.20 -0.99 -2.17
N ILE A 77 6.28 -2.13 -2.84
CA ILE A 77 5.94 -3.43 -2.25
C ILE A 77 7.21 -4.26 -2.12
N ARG A 78 7.45 -4.77 -0.92
CA ARG A 78 8.64 -5.58 -0.62
C ARG A 78 8.31 -6.87 0.10
#